data_2a30329d373b2b3af601d9fb245e29a8
#
_entry.id   2a30329d373b2b3af601d9fb245e29a8
#
_cell.length_a   1.000
_cell.length_b   1.000
_cell.length_c   1.000
_cell.angle_alpha   90.00
_cell.angle_beta   90.00
_cell.angle_gamma   90.00
#
_symmetry.space_group_name_H-M   'P 1'
#
loop_
_entity.id
_entity.type
_entity.pdbx_description
1 polymer ?
#
loop_
_entity_poly.entity_id
_entity_poly.type
_entity_poly.pdbx_seq_one_letter_code
_entity_poly.pdbx_strand_id
1 'polypeptide(L)'
;MVNKGHASEKTPESPHAKAPAATHAKAPDSTRRSERSRRAIYDAALSLVGEAGYARTTIEGIAARAGVGKQTIYRWWPSKAAVLLEAFVDLSHQAVQGEVALPDTGDLESDLKLVLRATVDELNDDATEAPYRALAAEGVIDPELAAAFVHNLLEPQLRLYVDRLRSAQEAGDVRADVDPRTALELLVGPLAHRWLLRTLPLTHAYADTVVEYALRGLAPR
;
A
#
# COMPACT_ATOMS: atom_id res chain seq x y z
N MET A 1 2.77 93.49 -30.96
CA MET A 1 2.80 94.26 -29.68
C MET A 1 2.87 93.28 -28.54
N VAL A 2 3.99 93.33 -27.86
CA VAL A 2 4.10 93.27 -26.39
C VAL A 2 3.71 91.90 -25.75
N ASN A 3 4.55 91.12 -25.25
CA ASN A 3 5.71 91.20 -24.32
C ASN A 3 5.39 90.37 -23.04
N LYS A 4 6.41 89.64 -22.61
CA LYS A 4 6.69 89.17 -21.23
C LYS A 4 5.82 88.03 -20.65
N GLY A 5 6.34 87.08 -20.02
CA GLY A 5 7.63 86.80 -19.46
C GLY A 5 7.45 85.89 -18.25
N HIS A 6 8.38 85.00 -18.06
CA HIS A 6 8.87 84.50 -16.76
C HIS A 6 7.91 83.92 -15.75
N ALA A 7 8.02 82.67 -15.38
CA ALA A 7 8.91 82.29 -14.27
C ALA A 7 8.81 80.75 -14.05
N SER A 8 9.95 80.17 -13.94
CA SER A 8 10.21 78.82 -13.47
C SER A 8 9.95 78.79 -11.97
N GLU A 9 9.09 77.80 -11.56
CA GLU A 9 8.98 77.47 -10.14
C GLU A 9 9.10 75.98 -9.94
N LYS A 10 10.12 75.57 -9.26
CA LYS A 10 10.46 74.23 -8.87
C LYS A 10 9.49 73.82 -7.76
N THR A 11 8.78 72.76 -7.99
CA THR A 11 8.02 72.01 -6.93
C THR A 11 8.90 70.96 -6.34
N PRO A 12 8.93 70.76 -5.00
CA PRO A 12 9.80 69.79 -4.34
C PRO A 12 9.24 68.41 -4.43
N GLU A 13 10.14 67.50 -4.65
CA GLU A 13 9.94 66.05 -4.63
C GLU A 13 9.48 65.59 -3.24
N SER A 14 8.31 64.90 -3.15
CA SER A 14 7.87 64.22 -1.94
C SER A 14 8.48 62.81 -1.89
N PRO A 15 8.96 62.35 -0.73
CA PRO A 15 9.54 61.01 -0.60
C PRO A 15 8.44 59.93 -0.64
N HIS A 16 8.58 59.02 -1.57
CA HIS A 16 7.78 57.80 -1.62
C HIS A 16 7.94 56.99 -0.34
N ALA A 17 6.91 56.95 0.48
CA ALA A 17 6.77 56.04 1.58
C ALA A 17 6.62 54.60 1.02
N LYS A 18 7.64 53.78 1.24
CA LYS A 18 7.69 52.38 0.93
C LYS A 18 6.65 51.66 1.82
N ALA A 19 5.56 51.20 1.23
CA ALA A 19 4.59 50.37 1.92
C ALA A 19 5.26 49.07 2.45
N PRO A 20 4.95 48.59 3.67
CA PRO A 20 5.52 47.36 4.17
C PRO A 20 4.99 46.19 3.33
N ALA A 21 5.93 45.36 2.87
CA ALA A 21 5.62 44.10 2.18
C ALA A 21 4.72 43.22 3.09
N ALA A 22 3.50 42.99 2.66
CA ALA A 22 2.60 42.05 3.28
C ALA A 22 3.25 40.65 3.19
N THR A 23 3.73 40.16 4.32
CA THR A 23 4.16 38.79 4.49
C THR A 23 2.92 37.91 4.26
N HIS A 24 2.81 37.34 3.07
CA HIS A 24 1.81 36.29 2.82
C HIS A 24 2.12 35.10 3.75
N ALA A 25 1.44 35.03 4.88
CA ALA A 25 1.36 33.85 5.69
C ALA A 25 0.80 32.73 4.79
N LYS A 26 1.68 31.78 4.42
CA LYS A 26 1.33 30.62 3.60
C LYS A 26 0.18 29.89 4.30
N ALA A 27 -1.02 29.90 3.68
CA ALA A 27 -2.16 29.19 4.20
C ALA A 27 -1.76 27.74 4.49
N PRO A 28 -2.19 27.12 5.62
CA PRO A 28 -1.85 25.74 5.94
C PRO A 28 -2.29 24.86 4.76
N ASP A 29 -1.34 24.14 4.18
CA ASP A 29 -1.52 23.31 3.02
C ASP A 29 -2.65 22.30 3.31
N SER A 30 -3.79 22.48 2.67
CA SER A 30 -4.98 21.63 2.85
C SER A 30 -4.68 20.16 2.51
N THR A 31 -3.76 19.94 1.58
CA THR A 31 -3.27 18.63 1.17
C THR A 31 -2.55 17.93 2.32
N ARG A 32 -1.62 18.61 3.00
CA ARG A 32 -0.90 18.04 4.15
C ARG A 32 -1.82 17.70 5.33
N ARG A 33 -2.86 18.50 5.56
CA ARG A 33 -3.86 18.21 6.59
C ARG A 33 -4.68 16.99 6.21
N SER A 34 -5.06 16.86 4.94
CA SER A 34 -5.80 15.71 4.42
C SER A 34 -4.99 14.43 4.55
N GLU A 35 -3.71 14.44 4.15
CA GLU A 35 -2.81 13.29 4.25
C GLU A 35 -2.57 12.85 5.71
N ARG A 36 -2.34 13.82 6.62
CA ARG A 36 -2.20 13.50 8.05
C ARG A 36 -3.48 12.87 8.62
N SER A 37 -4.65 13.39 8.25
CA SER A 37 -5.93 12.83 8.70
C SER A 37 -6.15 11.44 8.13
N ARG A 38 -5.80 11.21 6.87
CA ARG A 38 -5.90 9.90 6.21
C ARG A 38 -5.02 8.87 6.92
N ARG A 39 -3.75 9.19 7.18
CA ARG A 39 -2.83 8.30 7.91
C ARG A 39 -3.33 8.00 9.31
N ALA A 40 -3.80 8.99 10.07
CA ALA A 40 -4.38 8.78 11.39
C ALA A 40 -5.60 7.85 11.37
N ILE A 41 -6.41 7.89 10.29
CA ILE A 41 -7.55 6.99 10.10
C ILE A 41 -7.07 5.55 9.83
N TYR A 42 -6.03 5.37 9.02
CA TYR A 42 -5.44 4.05 8.74
C TYR A 42 -4.87 3.41 10.00
N ASP A 43 -4.02 4.15 10.73
CA ASP A 43 -3.40 3.69 11.98
C ASP A 43 -4.47 3.31 13.01
N ALA A 44 -5.52 4.12 13.13
CA ALA A 44 -6.65 3.86 14.03
C ALA A 44 -7.41 2.59 13.63
N ALA A 45 -7.65 2.38 12.33
CA ALA A 45 -8.37 1.20 11.84
C ALA A 45 -7.57 -0.09 12.07
N LEU A 46 -6.30 -0.11 11.69
CA LEU A 46 -5.40 -1.26 11.89
C LEU A 46 -5.28 -1.62 13.37
N SER A 47 -4.99 -0.62 14.22
CA SER A 47 -4.84 -0.79 15.67
C SER A 47 -6.14 -1.32 16.32
N LEU A 48 -7.30 -0.75 16.01
CA LEU A 48 -8.57 -1.20 16.57
C LEU A 48 -8.93 -2.63 16.17
N VAL A 49 -8.66 -3.01 14.92
CA VAL A 49 -8.89 -4.39 14.48
C VAL A 49 -7.93 -5.36 15.16
N GLY A 50 -6.67 -4.99 15.34
CA GLY A 50 -5.70 -5.78 16.10
C GLY A 50 -6.11 -5.97 17.57
N GLU A 51 -6.52 -4.90 18.26
CA GLU A 51 -6.87 -4.90 19.68
C GLU A 51 -8.22 -5.56 19.99
N ALA A 52 -9.24 -5.23 19.21
CA ALA A 52 -10.62 -5.59 19.52
C ALA A 52 -11.23 -6.63 18.56
N GLY A 53 -10.60 -6.86 17.43
CA GLY A 53 -11.12 -7.67 16.33
C GLY A 53 -12.06 -6.88 15.40
N TYR A 54 -12.17 -7.35 14.16
CA TYR A 54 -12.93 -6.68 13.11
C TYR A 54 -14.41 -6.47 13.46
N ALA A 55 -15.07 -7.48 14.01
CA ALA A 55 -16.50 -7.41 14.35
C ALA A 55 -16.83 -6.27 15.32
N ARG A 56 -15.94 -6.00 16.28
CA ARG A 56 -16.12 -4.94 17.29
C ARG A 56 -15.65 -3.57 16.85
N THR A 57 -14.87 -3.50 15.78
CA THR A 57 -14.40 -2.23 15.20
C THR A 57 -15.53 -1.53 14.46
N THR A 58 -15.74 -0.25 14.74
CA THR A 58 -16.77 0.59 14.11
C THR A 58 -16.15 1.84 13.50
N ILE A 59 -16.83 2.44 12.51
CA ILE A 59 -16.41 3.72 11.92
C ILE A 59 -16.35 4.82 13.00
N GLU A 60 -17.29 4.83 13.95
CA GLU A 60 -17.28 5.75 15.07
C GLU A 60 -16.05 5.59 15.97
N GLY A 61 -15.66 4.34 16.23
CA GLY A 61 -14.45 4.01 16.98
C GLY A 61 -13.17 4.47 16.26
N ILE A 62 -13.10 4.21 14.94
CA ILE A 62 -11.99 4.68 14.11
C ILE A 62 -11.91 6.21 14.11
N ALA A 63 -13.05 6.90 13.93
CA ALA A 63 -13.11 8.36 13.92
C ALA A 63 -12.66 8.97 15.26
N ALA A 64 -13.15 8.40 16.37
CA ALA A 64 -12.77 8.84 17.71
C ALA A 64 -11.27 8.67 17.97
N ARG A 65 -10.68 7.53 17.62
CA ARG A 65 -9.25 7.26 17.79
C ARG A 65 -8.39 8.15 16.89
N ALA A 66 -8.81 8.37 15.63
CA ALA A 66 -8.13 9.23 14.68
C ALA A 66 -8.27 10.72 14.95
N GLY A 67 -9.12 11.12 15.89
CA GLY A 67 -9.42 12.53 16.19
C GLY A 67 -10.14 13.27 15.06
N VAL A 68 -10.98 12.57 14.27
CA VAL A 68 -11.75 13.13 13.16
C VAL A 68 -13.25 12.91 13.33
N GLY A 69 -14.07 13.68 12.61
CA GLY A 69 -15.50 13.42 12.55
C GLY A 69 -15.83 12.22 11.66
N LYS A 70 -16.83 11.40 12.01
CA LYS A 70 -17.25 10.24 11.19
C LYS A 70 -17.63 10.62 9.75
N GLN A 71 -18.15 11.82 9.54
CA GLN A 71 -18.45 12.36 8.20
C GLN A 71 -17.20 12.48 7.34
N THR A 72 -16.02 12.71 7.96
CA THR A 72 -14.75 12.75 7.26
C THR A 72 -14.40 11.38 6.69
N ILE A 73 -14.67 10.30 7.42
CA ILE A 73 -14.44 8.93 6.96
C ILE A 73 -15.43 8.57 5.85
N TYR A 74 -16.73 8.72 6.08
CA TYR A 74 -17.76 8.35 5.09
C TYR A 74 -17.68 9.11 3.77
N ARG A 75 -17.03 10.28 3.75
CA ARG A 75 -16.77 11.01 2.51
C ARG A 75 -15.81 10.28 1.57
N TRP A 76 -14.92 9.45 2.11
CA TRP A 76 -13.86 8.78 1.35
C TRP A 76 -14.06 7.27 1.28
N TRP A 77 -14.61 6.66 2.32
CA TRP A 77 -14.74 5.21 2.44
C TRP A 77 -16.17 4.80 2.80
N PRO A 78 -16.79 3.91 2.00
CA PRO A 78 -18.15 3.44 2.28
C PRO A 78 -18.22 2.50 3.49
N SER A 79 -17.10 1.87 3.87
CA SER A 79 -17.04 0.87 4.92
C SER A 79 -15.70 0.84 5.65
N LYS A 80 -15.64 0.19 6.81
CA LYS A 80 -14.39 -0.04 7.53
C LYS A 80 -13.44 -0.99 6.76
N ALA A 81 -13.98 -1.91 5.95
CA ALA A 81 -13.18 -2.76 5.07
C ALA A 81 -12.48 -1.95 3.99
N ALA A 82 -13.16 -0.94 3.40
CA ALA A 82 -12.55 -0.04 2.45
C ALA A 82 -11.41 0.81 3.08
N VAL A 83 -11.57 1.23 4.34
CA VAL A 83 -10.48 1.89 5.09
C VAL A 83 -9.29 0.97 5.27
N LEU A 84 -9.51 -0.29 5.66
CA LEU A 84 -8.44 -1.28 5.83
C LEU A 84 -7.71 -1.57 4.51
N LEU A 85 -8.46 -1.75 3.43
CA LEU A 85 -7.86 -1.99 2.11
C LEU A 85 -6.90 -0.85 1.73
N GLU A 86 -7.35 0.39 1.85
CA GLU A 86 -6.52 1.54 1.48
C GLU A 86 -5.34 1.72 2.46
N ALA A 87 -5.49 1.35 3.73
CA ALA A 87 -4.39 1.31 4.70
C ALA A 87 -3.30 0.30 4.29
N PHE A 88 -3.67 -0.89 3.82
CA PHE A 88 -2.71 -1.88 3.34
C PHE A 88 -2.06 -1.48 2.01
N VAL A 89 -2.81 -0.85 1.11
CA VAL A 89 -2.23 -0.29 -0.13
C VAL A 89 -1.20 0.80 0.20
N ASP A 90 -1.49 1.67 1.18
CA ASP A 90 -0.55 2.70 1.64
C ASP A 90 0.71 2.08 2.27
N LEU A 91 0.57 1.04 3.08
CA LEU A 91 1.69 0.28 3.65
C LEU A 91 2.56 -0.36 2.56
N SER A 92 1.93 -1.01 1.58
CA SER A 92 2.64 -1.60 0.43
C SER A 92 3.46 -0.56 -0.33
N HIS A 93 2.88 0.61 -0.61
CA HIS A 93 3.58 1.68 -1.30
C HIS A 93 4.74 2.25 -0.49
N GLN A 94 4.66 2.25 0.84
CA GLN A 94 5.76 2.70 1.70
C GLN A 94 6.90 1.69 1.78
N ALA A 95 6.58 0.40 1.75
CA ALA A 95 7.57 -0.68 1.74
C ALA A 95 8.38 -0.70 0.43
N VAL A 96 7.75 -0.27 -0.67
CA VAL A 96 8.33 -0.25 -2.01
C VAL A 96 9.03 1.10 -2.24
N GLN A 97 10.32 1.19 -1.88
CA GLN A 97 11.18 2.29 -2.27
C GLN A 97 12.18 1.79 -3.34
N GLY A 98 11.78 1.87 -4.62
CA GLY A 98 12.65 1.49 -5.73
C GLY A 98 11.98 0.54 -6.74
N GLU A 99 12.74 0.08 -7.71
CA GLU A 99 12.30 -0.93 -8.66
C GLU A 99 12.18 -2.28 -7.91
N VAL A 100 10.97 -2.79 -7.78
CA VAL A 100 10.71 -4.04 -7.06
C VAL A 100 10.71 -5.17 -8.05
N ALA A 101 11.76 -5.98 -7.98
CA ALA A 101 11.83 -7.28 -8.64
C ALA A 101 12.13 -8.34 -7.58
N LEU A 102 11.69 -9.58 -7.80
CA LEU A 102 12.17 -10.69 -6.98
C LEU A 102 13.63 -10.98 -7.29
N PRO A 103 14.38 -11.57 -6.34
CA PRO A 103 15.75 -11.99 -6.58
C PRO A 103 15.84 -12.89 -7.81
N ASP A 104 16.86 -12.68 -8.62
CA ASP A 104 17.22 -13.52 -9.77
C ASP A 104 18.72 -13.79 -9.72
N THR A 105 19.11 -14.71 -8.82
CA THR A 105 20.53 -15.06 -8.57
C THR A 105 21.03 -16.18 -9.47
N GLY A 106 20.16 -16.76 -10.29
CA GLY A 106 20.42 -17.98 -11.05
C GLY A 106 20.10 -19.27 -10.27
N ASP A 107 19.68 -19.16 -9.02
CA ASP A 107 19.18 -20.28 -8.20
C ASP A 107 17.70 -20.03 -7.84
N LEU A 108 16.82 -20.51 -8.71
CA LEU A 108 15.36 -20.32 -8.57
C LEU A 108 14.83 -20.84 -7.23
N GLU A 109 15.35 -21.97 -6.75
CA GLU A 109 14.90 -22.57 -5.50
C GLU A 109 15.23 -21.67 -4.30
N SER A 110 16.47 -21.21 -4.23
CA SER A 110 16.92 -20.29 -3.17
C SER A 110 16.16 -18.96 -3.21
N ASP A 111 15.95 -18.40 -4.39
CA ASP A 111 15.23 -17.15 -4.60
C ASP A 111 13.77 -17.27 -4.12
N LEU A 112 13.07 -18.32 -4.53
CA LEU A 112 11.67 -18.54 -4.12
C LEU A 112 11.55 -18.85 -2.63
N LYS A 113 12.48 -19.63 -2.03
CA LYS A 113 12.49 -19.86 -0.58
C LYS A 113 12.66 -18.55 0.19
N LEU A 114 13.57 -17.68 -0.24
CA LEU A 114 13.78 -16.38 0.40
C LEU A 114 12.49 -15.55 0.40
N VAL A 115 11.84 -15.44 -0.76
CA VAL A 115 10.63 -14.62 -0.90
C VAL A 115 9.44 -15.21 -0.15
N LEU A 116 9.23 -16.54 -0.21
CA LEU A 116 8.13 -17.16 0.51
C LEU A 116 8.31 -17.12 2.03
N ARG A 117 9.56 -17.18 2.53
CA ARG A 117 9.84 -16.94 3.96
C ARG A 117 9.49 -15.52 4.37
N ALA A 118 9.87 -14.51 3.56
CA ALA A 118 9.48 -13.12 3.82
C ALA A 118 7.95 -12.95 3.81
N THR A 119 7.25 -13.62 2.90
CA THR A 119 5.77 -13.66 2.89
C THR A 119 5.20 -14.30 4.16
N VAL A 120 5.84 -15.35 4.69
CA VAL A 120 5.45 -15.96 5.97
C VAL A 120 5.62 -14.97 7.12
N ASP A 121 6.72 -14.24 7.15
CA ASP A 121 6.98 -13.22 8.19
C ASP A 121 5.94 -12.10 8.12
N GLU A 122 5.63 -11.58 6.93
CA GLU A 122 4.60 -10.57 6.71
C GLU A 122 3.21 -11.05 7.15
N LEU A 123 2.82 -12.27 6.79
CA LEU A 123 1.53 -12.85 7.14
C LEU A 123 1.39 -13.19 8.63
N ASN A 124 2.49 -13.33 9.36
CA ASN A 124 2.52 -13.58 10.80
C ASN A 124 2.86 -12.33 11.63
N ASP A 125 3.00 -11.15 11.01
CA ASP A 125 3.29 -9.92 11.72
C ASP A 125 2.14 -9.54 12.68
N ASP A 126 2.43 -9.44 13.97
CA ASP A 126 1.45 -9.24 15.05
C ASP A 126 0.61 -7.97 14.87
N ALA A 127 1.13 -6.94 14.21
CA ALA A 127 0.44 -5.67 14.01
C ALA A 127 -0.56 -5.72 12.86
N THR A 128 -0.29 -6.53 11.83
CA THR A 128 -1.03 -6.53 10.57
C THR A 128 -1.81 -7.82 10.29
N GLU A 129 -1.45 -8.94 10.95
CA GLU A 129 -2.06 -10.25 10.71
C GLU A 129 -3.58 -10.24 10.85
N ALA A 130 -4.09 -9.75 11.97
CA ALA A 130 -5.52 -9.75 12.25
C ALA A 130 -6.31 -8.81 11.32
N PRO A 131 -5.89 -7.56 11.06
CA PRO A 131 -6.53 -6.69 10.06
C PRO A 131 -6.48 -7.25 8.65
N TYR A 132 -5.35 -7.83 8.21
CA TYR A 132 -5.19 -8.37 6.87
C TYR A 132 -6.09 -9.60 6.65
N ARG A 133 -6.14 -10.51 7.64
CA ARG A 133 -7.04 -11.67 7.63
C ARG A 133 -8.51 -11.25 7.59
N ALA A 134 -8.88 -10.22 8.36
CA ALA A 134 -10.22 -9.68 8.35
C ALA A 134 -10.61 -9.13 6.98
N LEU A 135 -9.70 -8.40 6.33
CA LEU A 135 -9.91 -7.87 4.99
C LEU A 135 -10.10 -8.99 3.96
N ALA A 136 -9.25 -10.03 4.01
CA ALA A 136 -9.38 -11.19 3.13
C ALA A 136 -10.70 -11.94 3.34
N ALA A 137 -11.15 -12.12 4.59
CA ALA A 137 -12.41 -12.77 4.92
C ALA A 137 -13.64 -11.98 4.45
N GLU A 138 -13.63 -10.65 4.61
CA GLU A 138 -14.69 -9.77 4.10
C GLU A 138 -14.77 -9.82 2.56
N GLY A 139 -13.63 -9.92 1.88
CA GLY A 139 -13.59 -10.07 0.42
C GLY A 139 -14.27 -11.36 -0.08
N VAL A 140 -14.37 -12.42 0.73
CA VAL A 140 -15.11 -13.62 0.37
C VAL A 140 -16.63 -13.35 0.28
N ILE A 141 -17.12 -12.38 1.04
CA ILE A 141 -18.56 -12.04 1.15
C ILE A 141 -18.91 -10.88 0.20
N ASP A 142 -18.03 -9.93 0.03
CA ASP A 142 -18.22 -8.72 -0.76
C ASP A 142 -17.39 -8.78 -2.06
N PRO A 143 -18.03 -9.05 -3.23
CA PRO A 143 -17.33 -9.17 -4.51
C PRO A 143 -16.64 -7.88 -4.97
N GLU A 144 -17.17 -6.69 -4.63
CA GLU A 144 -16.56 -5.41 -5.01
C GLU A 144 -15.27 -5.20 -4.19
N LEU A 145 -15.32 -5.49 -2.90
CA LEU A 145 -14.15 -5.48 -2.04
C LEU A 145 -13.11 -6.50 -2.49
N ALA A 146 -13.53 -7.72 -2.86
CA ALA A 146 -12.64 -8.75 -3.39
C ALA A 146 -11.90 -8.26 -4.65
N ALA A 147 -12.64 -7.71 -5.60
CA ALA A 147 -12.05 -7.18 -6.83
C ALA A 147 -11.04 -6.06 -6.54
N ALA A 148 -11.39 -5.13 -5.65
CA ALA A 148 -10.51 -4.05 -5.24
C ALA A 148 -9.27 -4.56 -4.49
N PHE A 149 -9.42 -5.54 -3.60
CA PHE A 149 -8.34 -6.19 -2.87
C PHE A 149 -7.35 -6.88 -3.82
N VAL A 150 -7.88 -7.67 -4.77
CA VAL A 150 -7.05 -8.33 -5.78
C VAL A 150 -6.33 -7.29 -6.65
N HIS A 151 -7.04 -6.32 -7.19
CA HIS A 151 -6.49 -5.36 -8.15
C HIS A 151 -5.44 -4.43 -7.52
N ASN A 152 -5.72 -3.89 -6.32
CA ASN A 152 -4.90 -2.83 -5.73
C ASN A 152 -3.80 -3.36 -4.82
N LEU A 153 -3.96 -4.55 -4.25
CA LEU A 153 -3.02 -5.08 -3.25
C LEU A 153 -2.32 -6.37 -3.71
N LEU A 154 -3.07 -7.39 -4.17
CA LEU A 154 -2.46 -8.68 -4.50
C LEU A 154 -1.78 -8.67 -5.88
N GLU A 155 -2.46 -8.24 -6.92
CA GLU A 155 -1.97 -8.35 -8.29
C GLU A 155 -0.62 -7.67 -8.54
N PRO A 156 -0.32 -6.48 -7.97
CA PRO A 156 1.00 -5.88 -8.10
C PRO A 156 2.14 -6.78 -7.56
N GLN A 157 1.90 -7.45 -6.43
CA GLN A 157 2.88 -8.36 -5.82
C GLN A 157 2.99 -9.67 -6.62
N LEU A 158 1.85 -10.25 -7.01
CA LEU A 158 1.82 -11.51 -7.74
C LEU A 158 2.50 -11.43 -9.13
N ARG A 159 2.47 -10.26 -9.77
CA ARG A 159 3.20 -10.03 -11.04
C ARG A 159 4.69 -10.28 -10.91
N LEU A 160 5.30 -9.89 -9.81
CA LEU A 160 6.73 -10.09 -9.57
C LEU A 160 7.10 -11.57 -9.63
N TYR A 161 6.27 -12.43 -9.05
CA TYR A 161 6.47 -13.89 -9.13
C TYR A 161 6.29 -14.43 -10.55
N VAL A 162 5.26 -13.95 -11.26
CA VAL A 162 5.02 -14.35 -12.65
C VAL A 162 6.20 -13.97 -13.53
N ASP A 163 6.75 -12.78 -13.37
CA ASP A 163 7.89 -12.31 -14.14
C ASP A 163 9.17 -13.12 -13.80
N ARG A 164 9.40 -13.44 -12.52
CA ARG A 164 10.51 -14.32 -12.11
C ARG A 164 10.37 -15.74 -12.67
N LEU A 165 9.16 -16.30 -12.70
CA LEU A 165 8.91 -17.62 -13.29
C LEU A 165 9.08 -17.62 -14.80
N ARG A 166 8.76 -16.54 -15.50
CA ARG A 166 9.07 -16.38 -16.94
C ARG A 166 10.55 -16.34 -17.19
N SER A 167 11.30 -15.57 -16.40
CA SER A 167 12.76 -15.57 -16.47
C SER A 167 13.34 -16.98 -16.30
N ALA A 168 12.81 -17.75 -15.35
CA ALA A 168 13.20 -19.15 -15.14
C ALA A 168 12.83 -20.07 -16.30
N GLN A 169 11.73 -19.81 -17.01
CA GLN A 169 11.38 -20.54 -18.24
C GLN A 169 12.37 -20.23 -19.37
N GLU A 170 12.74 -18.97 -19.53
CA GLU A 170 13.72 -18.54 -20.53
C GLU A 170 15.12 -19.13 -20.25
N ALA A 171 15.48 -19.28 -18.96
CA ALA A 171 16.71 -19.93 -18.54
C ALA A 171 16.67 -21.46 -18.68
N GLY A 172 15.48 -22.06 -18.81
CA GLY A 172 15.30 -23.52 -18.91
C GLY A 172 15.16 -24.24 -17.57
N ASP A 173 14.99 -23.51 -16.47
CA ASP A 173 14.80 -24.08 -15.12
C ASP A 173 13.34 -24.52 -14.89
N VAL A 174 12.41 -23.90 -15.59
CA VAL A 174 10.96 -24.23 -15.59
C VAL A 174 10.54 -24.64 -16.99
N ARG A 175 9.69 -25.65 -17.09
CA ARG A 175 9.14 -26.11 -18.38
C ARG A 175 8.41 -25.00 -19.11
N ALA A 176 8.63 -24.88 -20.42
CA ALA A 176 8.01 -23.87 -21.27
C ALA A 176 6.46 -24.05 -21.45
N ASP A 177 5.95 -25.27 -21.21
CA ASP A 177 4.51 -25.58 -21.31
C ASP A 177 3.71 -25.28 -20.03
N VAL A 178 4.37 -24.82 -18.97
CA VAL A 178 3.74 -24.43 -17.71
C VAL A 178 3.26 -22.99 -17.80
N ASP A 179 1.99 -22.77 -17.43
CA ASP A 179 1.49 -21.40 -17.26
C ASP A 179 2.06 -20.78 -15.98
N PRO A 180 2.81 -19.65 -16.05
CA PRO A 180 3.47 -19.05 -14.88
C PRO A 180 2.49 -18.61 -13.81
N ARG A 181 1.25 -18.24 -14.17
CA ARG A 181 0.23 -17.86 -13.20
C ARG A 181 -0.24 -19.07 -12.39
N THR A 182 -0.50 -20.18 -13.05
CA THR A 182 -0.85 -21.43 -12.38
C THR A 182 0.30 -21.96 -11.51
N ALA A 183 1.54 -21.85 -11.97
CA ALA A 183 2.73 -22.19 -11.17
C ALA A 183 2.83 -21.33 -9.90
N LEU A 184 2.58 -20.04 -10.01
CA LEU A 184 2.50 -19.15 -8.86
C LEU A 184 1.43 -19.59 -7.86
N GLU A 185 0.24 -19.99 -8.34
CA GLU A 185 -0.85 -20.43 -7.46
C GLU A 185 -0.49 -21.70 -6.67
N LEU A 186 0.35 -22.58 -7.23
CA LEU A 186 0.90 -23.74 -6.49
C LEU A 186 1.86 -23.31 -5.36
N LEU A 187 2.53 -22.18 -5.49
CA LEU A 187 3.44 -21.66 -4.48
C LEU A 187 2.69 -20.90 -3.37
N VAL A 188 1.81 -19.96 -3.74
CA VAL A 188 1.16 -19.08 -2.75
C VAL A 188 -0.14 -19.65 -2.18
N GLY A 189 -0.86 -20.48 -2.94
CA GLY A 189 -2.14 -21.04 -2.53
C GLY A 189 -2.07 -21.86 -1.24
N PRO A 190 -1.11 -22.77 -1.06
CA PRO A 190 -0.93 -23.53 0.19
C PRO A 190 -0.65 -22.64 1.40
N LEU A 191 0.12 -21.56 1.24
CA LEU A 191 0.40 -20.58 2.30
C LEU A 191 -0.89 -19.84 2.68
N ALA A 192 -1.58 -19.29 1.68
CA ALA A 192 -2.83 -18.56 1.87
C ALA A 192 -3.91 -19.43 2.54
N HIS A 193 -4.06 -20.69 2.10
CA HIS A 193 -4.98 -21.65 2.72
C HIS A 193 -4.66 -21.87 4.20
N ARG A 194 -3.39 -22.18 4.51
CA ARG A 194 -2.97 -22.45 5.89
C ARG A 194 -3.12 -21.23 6.77
N TRP A 195 -2.75 -20.06 6.26
CA TRP A 195 -2.86 -18.80 6.99
C TRP A 195 -4.32 -18.39 7.21
N LEU A 196 -5.16 -18.37 6.15
CA LEU A 196 -6.54 -17.89 6.24
C LEU A 196 -7.39 -18.78 7.15
N LEU A 197 -7.27 -20.11 7.01
CA LEU A 197 -8.08 -21.09 7.75
C LEU A 197 -7.45 -21.53 9.08
N ARG A 198 -6.22 -21.11 9.38
CA ARG A 198 -5.48 -21.49 10.62
C ARG A 198 -5.42 -23.02 10.83
N THR A 199 -5.29 -23.77 9.74
CA THR A 199 -5.27 -25.23 9.80
C THR A 199 -4.06 -25.78 10.55
N LEU A 200 -2.90 -25.13 10.39
CA LEU A 200 -1.63 -25.43 11.06
C LEU A 200 -0.78 -24.14 11.09
N PRO A 201 0.27 -24.06 11.93
CA PRO A 201 1.19 -22.93 11.93
C PRO A 201 1.81 -22.69 10.55
N LEU A 202 1.85 -21.43 10.12
CA LEU A 202 2.56 -21.01 8.92
C LEU A 202 4.03 -20.74 9.31
N THR A 203 4.96 -21.53 8.75
CA THR A 203 6.39 -21.50 9.13
C THR A 203 7.29 -21.45 7.89
N HIS A 204 8.54 -20.99 8.06
CA HIS A 204 9.55 -21.04 7.01
C HIS A 204 9.78 -22.46 6.48
N ALA A 205 9.86 -23.45 7.37
CA ALA A 205 10.03 -24.85 6.95
C ALA A 205 8.88 -25.34 6.05
N TYR A 206 7.66 -24.85 6.29
CA TYR A 206 6.54 -25.15 5.42
C TYR A 206 6.67 -24.46 4.06
N ALA A 207 7.05 -23.20 4.04
CA ALA A 207 7.28 -22.46 2.80
C ALA A 207 8.36 -23.15 1.95
N ASP A 208 9.47 -23.58 2.56
CA ASP A 208 10.53 -24.33 1.88
C ASP A 208 10.03 -25.63 1.25
N THR A 209 9.21 -26.39 2.00
CA THR A 209 8.61 -27.63 1.50
C THR A 209 7.68 -27.39 0.32
N VAL A 210 6.89 -26.29 0.36
CA VAL A 210 6.02 -25.91 -0.77
C VAL A 210 6.85 -25.60 -2.01
N VAL A 211 7.94 -24.85 -1.87
CA VAL A 211 8.87 -24.56 -3.00
C VAL A 211 9.43 -25.84 -3.57
N GLU A 212 9.97 -26.72 -2.73
CA GLU A 212 10.57 -27.99 -3.17
C GLU A 212 9.58 -28.86 -3.93
N TYR A 213 8.35 -28.99 -3.46
CA TYR A 213 7.33 -29.84 -4.12
C TYR A 213 6.85 -29.21 -5.41
N ALA A 214 6.64 -27.87 -5.43
CA ALA A 214 6.27 -27.16 -6.65
C ALA A 214 7.34 -27.30 -7.72
N LEU A 215 8.61 -27.03 -7.39
CA LEU A 215 9.70 -27.08 -8.36
C LEU A 215 9.92 -28.50 -8.92
N ARG A 216 9.75 -29.57 -8.14
CA ARG A 216 9.79 -30.95 -8.65
C ARG A 216 8.74 -31.23 -9.71
N GLY A 217 7.57 -30.58 -9.61
CA GLY A 217 6.51 -30.68 -10.61
C GLY A 217 6.73 -29.78 -11.85
N LEU A 218 7.50 -28.73 -11.69
CA LEU A 218 7.76 -27.71 -12.73
C LEU A 218 9.06 -27.94 -13.49
N ALA A 219 9.98 -28.76 -12.95
CA ALA A 219 11.28 -29.05 -13.57
C ALA A 219 11.14 -29.70 -14.95
N PRO A 220 12.08 -29.45 -15.87
CA PRO A 220 12.18 -30.17 -17.13
C PRO A 220 12.26 -31.70 -16.91
N ARG A 221 11.69 -32.45 -17.86
CA ARG A 221 11.73 -33.94 -17.85
C ARG A 221 12.97 -34.44 -18.51
#